data_4a523ef8115d5249f175aca96192f888
#
_entry.id   4a523ef8115d5249f175aca96192f888
#
_cell.length_a   1.000
_cell.length_b   1.000
_cell.length_c   1.000
_cell.angle_alpha   90.00
_cell.angle_beta   90.00
_cell.angle_gamma   90.00
#
_symmetry.space_group_name_H-M   'P 1'
#
loop_
_entity.id
_entity.type
_entity.pdbx_description
1 polymer ?
#
loop_
_entity_poly.entity_id
_entity_poly.type
_entity_poly.pdbx_seq_one_letter_code
_entity_poly.pdbx_strand_id
1 'polypeptide(L)'
;MLSQTAEYALRTVLHLADRDDDRLIGADELADVLGVPRNYLSKTLHRLTRERILASARGKGGGFRLATDPRRLTLLRVVEPFDAISAERRCLLGRPACDDRHPCPAHHRWKAVSTQVADFFRKTTVAELIASTRGTLLQDRPMLSSRSTR
;
A
#
# COMPACT_ATOMS: atom_id res chain seq x y z
N MET A 1 -0.84 -10.91 5.61
CA MET A 1 0.33 -10.22 5.11
C MET A 1 0.07 -8.72 5.19
N LEU A 2 -0.36 -8.01 4.16
CA LEU A 2 -0.84 -6.64 4.30
C LEU A 2 -2.28 -6.59 4.76
N SER A 3 -2.66 -5.57 5.54
CA SER A 3 -4.06 -5.24 5.77
C SER A 3 -4.72 -4.83 4.46
N GLN A 4 -6.03 -4.99 4.37
CA GLN A 4 -6.80 -4.56 3.21
C GLN A 4 -6.61 -3.05 2.92
N THR A 5 -6.47 -2.24 3.98
CA THR A 5 -6.25 -0.80 3.84
C THR A 5 -4.88 -0.48 3.25
N ALA A 6 -3.82 -1.20 3.66
CA ALA A 6 -2.48 -1.06 3.08
C ALA A 6 -2.45 -1.54 1.62
N GLU A 7 -3.18 -2.60 1.29
CA GLU A 7 -3.36 -3.05 -0.10
C GLU A 7 -4.03 -1.98 -0.96
N TYR A 8 -5.11 -1.36 -0.47
CA TYR A 8 -5.78 -0.26 -1.16
C TYR A 8 -4.87 0.95 -1.35
N ALA A 9 -4.05 1.28 -0.35
CA ALA A 9 -3.07 2.36 -0.44
C ALA A 9 -2.05 2.10 -1.54
N LEU A 10 -1.46 0.90 -1.59
CA LEU A 10 -0.52 0.52 -2.66
C LEU A 10 -1.17 0.59 -4.03
N ARG A 11 -2.34 -0.03 -4.21
CA ARG A 11 -3.05 -0.02 -5.49
C ARG A 11 -3.37 1.40 -5.96
N THR A 12 -3.78 2.27 -5.04
CA THR A 12 -4.06 3.68 -5.34
C THR A 12 -2.80 4.40 -5.82
N VAL A 13 -1.70 4.25 -5.09
CA VAL A 13 -0.43 4.91 -5.43
C VAL A 13 0.13 4.39 -6.75
N LEU A 14 0.09 3.08 -6.99
CA LEU A 14 0.54 2.48 -8.25
C LEU A 14 -0.30 2.98 -9.43
N HIS A 15 -1.63 3.02 -9.29
CA HIS A 15 -2.52 3.52 -10.34
C HIS A 15 -2.24 4.99 -10.68
N LEU A 16 -2.07 5.84 -9.66
CA LEU A 16 -1.77 7.25 -9.88
C LEU A 16 -0.37 7.47 -10.48
N ALA A 17 0.59 6.60 -10.13
CA ALA A 17 1.96 6.70 -10.60
C ALA A 17 2.17 6.16 -12.03
N ASP A 18 1.31 5.23 -12.48
CA ASP A 18 1.37 4.66 -13.84
C ASP A 18 0.76 5.58 -14.92
N ARG A 19 0.20 6.70 -14.50
CA ARG A 19 -0.41 7.68 -15.40
C ARG A 19 0.64 8.62 -15.96
N ASP A 20 0.46 8.95 -17.24
CA ASP A 20 1.32 9.91 -17.96
C ASP A 20 0.82 11.37 -17.84
N ASP A 21 -0.30 11.60 -17.12
CA ASP A 21 -0.89 12.92 -16.92
C ASP A 21 -0.91 13.35 -15.45
N ASP A 22 -0.82 14.66 -15.21
CA ASP A 22 -0.91 15.27 -13.87
C ASP A 22 -2.35 15.62 -13.46
N ARG A 23 -3.36 15.11 -14.16
CA ARG A 23 -4.77 15.37 -13.88
C ARG A 23 -5.15 14.83 -12.48
N LEU A 24 -5.87 15.65 -11.73
CA LEU A 24 -6.49 15.23 -10.47
C LEU A 24 -7.59 14.21 -10.76
N ILE A 25 -7.62 13.13 -10.00
CA ILE A 25 -8.64 12.09 -10.11
C ILE A 25 -9.54 12.13 -8.87
N GLY A 26 -10.85 12.19 -9.10
CA GLY A 26 -11.84 12.17 -8.03
C GLY A 26 -11.85 10.84 -7.26
N ALA A 27 -12.29 10.90 -6.00
CA ALA A 27 -12.39 9.70 -5.16
C ALA A 27 -13.35 8.64 -5.74
N ASP A 28 -14.41 9.07 -6.40
CA ASP A 28 -15.39 8.17 -7.03
C ASP A 28 -14.76 7.44 -8.22
N GLU A 29 -14.09 8.18 -9.10
CA GLU A 29 -13.38 7.61 -10.25
C GLU A 29 -12.30 6.61 -9.80
N LEU A 30 -11.53 6.94 -8.74
CA LEU A 30 -10.56 6.01 -8.16
C LEU A 30 -11.23 4.78 -7.56
N ALA A 31 -12.36 4.93 -6.89
CA ALA A 31 -13.09 3.83 -6.29
C ALA A 31 -13.57 2.84 -7.37
N ASP A 32 -14.12 3.37 -8.46
CA ASP A 32 -14.62 2.58 -9.59
C ASP A 32 -13.49 1.82 -10.29
N VAL A 33 -12.41 2.53 -10.66
CA VAL A 33 -11.27 1.93 -11.36
C VAL A 33 -10.58 0.86 -10.50
N LEU A 34 -10.43 1.11 -9.20
CA LEU A 34 -9.77 0.17 -8.29
C LEU A 34 -10.71 -0.93 -7.79
N GLY A 35 -12.02 -0.79 -8.03
CA GLY A 35 -13.03 -1.69 -7.50
C GLY A 35 -13.05 -1.71 -5.96
N VAL A 36 -12.86 -0.56 -5.32
CA VAL A 36 -12.79 -0.41 -3.85
C VAL A 36 -14.01 0.37 -3.37
N PRO A 37 -14.71 -0.06 -2.31
CA PRO A 37 -15.82 0.72 -1.78
C PRO A 37 -15.35 2.12 -1.38
N ARG A 38 -16.07 3.14 -1.84
CA ARG A 38 -15.72 4.55 -1.70
C ARG A 38 -15.42 4.99 -0.25
N ASN A 39 -16.22 4.53 0.70
CA ASN A 39 -16.06 4.88 2.12
C ASN A 39 -14.72 4.41 2.71
N TYR A 40 -14.23 3.23 2.28
CA TYR A 40 -12.91 2.73 2.67
C TYR A 40 -11.80 3.49 1.94
N LEU A 41 -11.96 3.71 0.64
CA LEU A 41 -10.98 4.43 -0.15
C LEU A 41 -10.79 5.87 0.34
N SER A 42 -11.86 6.57 0.70
CA SER A 42 -11.79 7.95 1.22
C SER A 42 -10.89 8.06 2.44
N LYS A 43 -10.99 7.14 3.40
CA LYS A 43 -10.11 7.12 4.58
C LYS A 43 -8.64 6.90 4.19
N THR A 44 -8.40 6.00 3.24
CA THR A 44 -7.06 5.73 2.72
C THR A 44 -6.47 6.96 2.02
N LEU A 45 -7.24 7.62 1.15
CA LEU A 45 -6.82 8.84 0.45
C LEU A 45 -6.49 9.98 1.43
N HIS A 46 -7.32 10.19 2.45
CA HIS A 46 -7.03 11.17 3.49
C HIS A 46 -5.74 10.87 4.25
N ARG A 47 -5.50 9.62 4.60
CA ARG A 47 -4.26 9.24 5.29
C ARG A 47 -3.05 9.47 4.39
N LEU A 48 -3.08 9.02 3.13
CA LEU A 48 -1.99 9.23 2.17
C LEU A 48 -1.70 10.73 1.92
N THR A 49 -2.73 11.57 1.93
CA THR A 49 -2.58 13.03 1.80
C THR A 49 -1.91 13.63 3.05
N ARG A 50 -2.28 13.20 4.25
CA ARG A 50 -1.61 13.62 5.50
C ARG A 50 -0.13 13.24 5.52
N GLU A 51 0.21 12.09 5.00
CA GLU A 51 1.60 11.61 4.87
C GLU A 51 2.35 12.27 3.69
N ARG A 52 1.72 13.21 2.98
CA ARG A 52 2.28 13.92 1.82
C ARG A 52 2.71 12.99 0.68
N ILE A 53 2.11 11.82 0.61
CA ILE A 53 2.26 10.89 -0.53
C ILE A 53 1.37 11.35 -1.67
N LEU A 54 0.15 11.81 -1.34
CA LEU A 54 -0.78 12.42 -2.28
C LEU A 54 -0.94 13.91 -2.01
N ALA A 55 -1.22 14.66 -3.07
CA ALA A 55 -1.79 16.00 -3.02
C ALA A 55 -3.27 15.93 -3.38
N SER A 56 -4.08 16.79 -2.76
CA SER A 56 -5.51 16.89 -3.05
C SER A 56 -5.95 18.32 -3.29
N ALA A 57 -6.92 18.50 -4.18
CA ALA A 57 -7.60 19.77 -4.38
C ALA A 57 -9.12 19.56 -4.25
N ARG A 58 -9.81 20.55 -3.67
CA ARG A 58 -11.27 20.54 -3.48
C ARG A 58 -11.98 21.25 -4.64
N GLY A 59 -13.28 21.00 -4.78
CA GLY A 59 -14.15 21.70 -5.72
C GLY A 59 -14.30 20.99 -7.06
N LYS A 60 -14.91 21.68 -8.02
CA LYS A 60 -15.17 21.16 -9.36
C LYS A 60 -13.83 20.93 -10.08
N GLY A 61 -13.59 19.70 -10.54
CA GLY A 61 -12.29 19.30 -11.11
C GLY A 61 -11.22 18.99 -10.07
N GLY A 62 -11.56 18.96 -8.77
CA GLY A 62 -10.68 18.51 -7.69
C GLY A 62 -10.48 17.01 -7.67
N GLY A 63 -9.61 16.55 -6.79
CA GLY A 63 -9.28 15.13 -6.67
C GLY A 63 -7.91 14.93 -6.06
N PHE A 64 -7.26 13.84 -6.42
CA PHE A 64 -5.98 13.40 -5.88
C PHE A 64 -4.97 13.16 -7.01
N ARG A 65 -3.70 13.42 -6.72
CA ARG A 65 -2.56 13.08 -7.55
C ARG A 65 -1.36 12.75 -6.66
N LEU A 66 -0.32 12.17 -7.21
CA LEU A 66 0.92 11.99 -6.46
C LEU A 66 1.56 13.33 -6.09
N ALA A 67 2.08 13.42 -4.86
CA ALA A 67 2.87 14.55 -4.37
C ALA A 67 4.36 14.22 -4.30
N THR A 68 4.73 12.95 -4.45
CA THR A 68 6.11 12.46 -4.35
C THR A 68 6.50 11.75 -5.64
N ASP A 69 7.73 11.98 -6.13
CA ASP A 69 8.27 11.29 -7.29
C ASP A 69 8.26 9.75 -7.05
N PRO A 70 7.64 8.95 -7.94
CA PRO A 70 7.57 7.49 -7.81
C PRO A 70 8.94 6.82 -7.67
N ARG A 71 10.00 7.42 -8.23
CA ARG A 71 11.39 6.91 -8.14
C ARG A 71 12.00 7.07 -6.74
N ARG A 72 11.43 7.96 -5.93
CA ARG A 72 11.86 8.23 -4.55
C ARG A 72 10.86 7.72 -3.51
N LEU A 73 9.73 7.19 -3.94
CA LEU A 73 8.67 6.68 -3.10
C LEU A 73 8.84 5.16 -2.93
N THR A 74 9.32 4.74 -1.77
CA THR A 74 9.44 3.31 -1.45
C THR A 74 8.09 2.71 -1.08
N LEU A 75 7.92 1.39 -1.28
CA LEU A 75 6.70 0.70 -0.87
C LEU A 75 6.48 0.79 0.63
N LEU A 76 7.56 0.77 1.42
CA LEU A 76 7.48 0.92 2.87
C LEU A 76 6.79 2.23 3.24
N ARG A 77 7.20 3.35 2.65
CA ARG A 77 6.60 4.66 2.94
C ARG A 77 5.10 4.70 2.64
N VAL A 78 4.65 3.94 1.64
CA VAL A 78 3.22 3.85 1.30
C VAL A 78 2.44 3.04 2.31
N VAL A 79 2.98 1.91 2.78
CA VAL A 79 2.23 0.97 3.63
C VAL A 79 2.37 1.26 5.12
N GLU A 80 3.48 1.86 5.57
CA GLU A 80 3.79 2.12 6.99
C GLU A 80 2.68 2.87 7.75
N PRO A 81 1.95 3.84 7.16
CA PRO A 81 0.83 4.48 7.83
C PRO A 81 -0.32 3.55 8.19
N PHE A 82 -0.41 2.39 7.56
CA PHE A 82 -1.51 1.42 7.71
C PHE A 82 -1.08 0.14 8.38
N ASP A 83 0.15 -0.31 8.12
CA ASP A 83 0.74 -1.54 8.66
C ASP A 83 2.19 -1.27 9.07
N ALA A 84 2.51 -1.48 10.32
CA ALA A 84 3.85 -1.32 10.87
C ALA A 84 4.79 -2.45 10.39
N ILE A 85 5.17 -2.44 9.11
CA ILE A 85 6.06 -3.45 8.51
C ILE A 85 7.49 -3.29 9.01
N SER A 86 7.93 -2.05 9.23
CA SER A 86 9.27 -1.73 9.76
C SER A 86 9.34 -1.81 11.27
N ALA A 87 8.20 -1.76 11.96
CA ALA A 87 8.16 -1.88 13.40
C ALA A 87 8.71 -3.25 13.83
N GLU A 88 9.22 -3.28 15.04
CA GLU A 88 9.84 -4.44 15.67
C GLU A 88 9.21 -5.76 15.24
N ARG A 89 10.06 -6.67 14.77
CA ARG A 89 9.66 -8.00 14.29
C ARG A 89 8.69 -8.64 15.27
N ARG A 90 7.42 -8.72 14.87
CA ARG A 90 6.44 -9.46 15.67
C ARG A 90 6.85 -10.92 15.71
N CYS A 91 6.88 -11.49 16.90
CA CYS A 91 7.15 -12.91 17.07
C CYS A 91 6.08 -13.74 16.36
N LEU A 92 6.49 -14.69 15.51
CA LEU A 92 5.56 -15.61 14.82
C LEU A 92 4.64 -16.35 15.80
N LEU A 93 5.14 -16.64 17.00
CA LEU A 93 4.44 -17.36 18.05
C LEU A 93 3.72 -16.43 19.07
N GLY A 94 3.52 -15.15 18.71
CA GLY A 94 2.75 -14.21 19.53
C GLY A 94 3.42 -13.67 20.78
N ARG A 95 4.73 -13.86 20.95
CA ARG A 95 5.46 -13.21 22.04
C ARG A 95 5.49 -11.69 21.87
N PRO A 96 5.56 -10.91 22.95
CA PRO A 96 5.58 -9.44 22.88
C PRO A 96 6.73 -8.86 22.02
N ALA A 97 7.90 -9.52 22.03
CA ALA A 97 9.05 -9.14 21.22
C ALA A 97 9.71 -10.38 20.61
N CYS A 98 10.34 -10.18 19.45
CA CYS A 98 11.21 -11.17 18.81
C CYS A 98 12.65 -10.90 19.28
N ASP A 99 13.03 -11.45 20.40
CA ASP A 99 14.30 -11.19 21.09
C ASP A 99 15.35 -12.24 20.73
N ASP A 100 16.54 -11.78 20.37
CA ASP A 100 17.70 -12.63 20.07
C ASP A 100 18.28 -13.30 21.35
N ARG A 101 18.03 -12.74 22.55
CA ARG A 101 18.48 -13.29 23.83
C ARG A 101 17.69 -14.50 24.28
N HIS A 102 16.41 -14.54 23.90
CA HIS A 102 15.48 -15.61 24.27
C HIS A 102 14.78 -16.15 23.01
N PRO A 103 15.52 -16.79 22.09
CA PRO A 103 14.98 -17.23 20.82
C PRO A 103 13.90 -18.30 21.02
N CYS A 104 12.79 -18.19 20.26
CA CYS A 104 11.81 -19.26 20.17
C CYS A 104 12.21 -20.28 19.09
N PRO A 105 11.60 -21.47 19.01
CA PRO A 105 11.96 -22.48 18.01
C PRO A 105 11.90 -21.99 16.56
N ALA A 106 11.05 -21.00 16.24
CA ALA A 106 10.92 -20.43 14.92
C ALA A 106 11.86 -19.21 14.68
N HIS A 107 12.57 -18.74 15.73
CA HIS A 107 13.22 -17.43 15.74
C HIS A 107 14.13 -17.17 14.54
N HIS A 108 15.14 -18.02 14.32
CA HIS A 108 16.15 -17.80 13.29
C HIS A 108 15.57 -17.80 11.88
N ARG A 109 14.68 -18.76 11.60
CA ARG A 109 14.01 -18.87 10.30
C ARG A 109 13.07 -17.70 10.07
N TRP A 110 12.27 -17.36 11.07
CA TRP A 110 11.33 -16.23 11.00
C TRP A 110 12.07 -14.89 10.85
N LYS A 111 13.17 -14.72 11.59
CA LYS A 111 14.03 -13.54 11.47
C LYS A 111 14.53 -13.34 10.04
N ALA A 112 15.02 -14.39 9.40
CA ALA A 112 15.51 -14.31 8.03
C ALA A 112 14.40 -13.88 7.06
N VAL A 113 13.25 -14.54 7.09
CA VAL A 113 12.12 -14.23 6.18
C VAL A 113 11.55 -12.84 6.46
N SER A 114 11.30 -12.48 7.71
CA SER A 114 10.73 -11.16 8.05
C SER A 114 11.67 -10.01 7.69
N THR A 115 12.99 -10.22 7.80
CA THR A 115 13.99 -9.24 7.34
C THR A 115 13.94 -9.08 5.82
N GLN A 116 13.85 -10.17 5.06
CA GLN A 116 13.74 -10.10 3.60
C GLN A 116 12.46 -9.37 3.16
N VAL A 117 11.34 -9.62 3.82
CA VAL A 117 10.07 -8.91 3.56
C VAL A 117 10.22 -7.41 3.85
N ALA A 118 10.77 -7.05 5.01
CA ALA A 118 10.99 -5.65 5.36
C ALA A 118 11.95 -4.95 4.39
N ASP A 119 12.99 -5.64 3.95
CA ASP A 119 13.95 -5.14 2.98
C ASP A 119 13.33 -4.94 1.59
N PHE A 120 12.46 -5.85 1.16
CA PHE A 120 11.70 -5.68 -0.08
C PHE A 120 10.89 -4.38 -0.06
N PHE A 121 10.11 -4.14 1.00
CA PHE A 121 9.32 -2.91 1.12
C PHE A 121 10.19 -1.65 1.25
N ARG A 122 11.33 -1.74 1.91
CA ARG A 122 12.25 -0.60 2.12
C ARG A 122 13.02 -0.22 0.87
N LYS A 123 13.44 -1.21 0.06
CA LYS A 123 14.34 -1.02 -1.09
C LYS A 123 13.59 -0.83 -2.40
N THR A 124 12.41 -1.42 -2.55
CA THR A 124 11.62 -1.33 -3.78
C THR A 124 10.87 -0.02 -3.85
N THR A 125 11.00 0.68 -4.97
CA THR A 125 10.27 1.92 -5.25
C THR A 125 9.00 1.65 -6.05
N VAL A 126 8.07 2.61 -6.00
CA VAL A 126 6.85 2.58 -6.81
C VAL A 126 7.18 2.54 -8.30
N ALA A 127 8.18 3.31 -8.74
CA ALA A 127 8.61 3.33 -10.15
C ALA A 127 9.15 1.96 -10.63
N GLU A 128 9.89 1.23 -9.80
CA GLU A 128 10.39 -0.11 -10.14
C GLU A 128 9.24 -1.10 -10.35
N LEU A 129 8.20 -1.05 -9.51
CA LEU A 129 7.02 -1.91 -9.70
C LEU A 129 6.27 -1.59 -10.99
N ILE A 130 6.10 -0.33 -11.32
CA ILE A 130 5.43 0.08 -12.55
C ILE A 130 6.24 -0.36 -13.77
N ALA A 131 7.56 -0.16 -13.75
CA ALA A 131 8.44 -0.55 -14.84
C ALA A 131 8.39 -2.08 -15.13
N SER A 132 8.27 -2.88 -14.07
CA SER A 132 8.16 -4.35 -14.21
C SER A 132 6.78 -4.82 -14.67
N THR A 133 5.77 -3.93 -14.68
CA THR A 133 4.36 -4.32 -14.81
C THR A 133 3.61 -3.59 -15.93
N ARG A 134 4.28 -2.85 -16.80
CA ARG A 134 3.61 -2.12 -17.89
C ARG A 134 2.68 -3.05 -18.65
N GLY A 135 1.42 -3.06 -18.26
CA GLY A 135 0.29 -3.66 -18.98
C GLY A 135 -0.51 -4.76 -18.29
N THR A 136 -0.18 -5.29 -17.11
CA THR A 136 -0.81 -6.55 -16.68
C THR A 136 -1.49 -6.60 -15.31
N LEU A 137 -1.08 -5.86 -14.29
CA LEU A 137 -1.48 -6.22 -12.91
C LEU A 137 -2.65 -5.45 -12.28
N LEU A 138 -3.10 -4.35 -12.82
CA LEU A 138 -4.18 -3.59 -12.19
C LEU A 138 -5.56 -3.87 -12.78
N GLN A 139 -5.63 -4.56 -13.93
CA GLN A 139 -6.89 -4.87 -14.63
C GLN A 139 -7.47 -6.26 -14.34
N ASP A 140 -6.69 -7.21 -13.83
CA ASP A 140 -7.07 -8.64 -13.82
C ASP A 140 -7.51 -9.20 -12.45
N ARG A 141 -7.92 -8.39 -11.48
CA ARG A 141 -8.62 -8.94 -10.33
C ARG A 141 -10.08 -8.49 -10.30
N PRO A 142 -11.01 -9.37 -10.68
CA PRO A 142 -12.40 -9.18 -10.28
C PRO A 142 -12.41 -9.18 -8.74
N MET A 143 -12.84 -8.06 -8.16
CA MET A 143 -13.06 -7.94 -6.73
C MET A 143 -13.92 -9.11 -6.29
N LEU A 144 -13.52 -9.77 -5.24
CA LEU A 144 -14.34 -10.73 -4.52
C LEU A 144 -15.74 -10.14 -4.37
N SER A 145 -16.68 -10.66 -5.16
CA SER A 145 -18.09 -10.35 -5.00
C SER A 145 -18.43 -10.61 -3.54
N SER A 146 -19.04 -9.62 -2.91
CA SER A 146 -19.66 -9.74 -1.61
C SER A 146 -20.37 -11.09 -1.51
N ARG A 147 -19.84 -12.01 -0.73
CA ARG A 147 -20.64 -13.16 -0.30
C ARG A 147 -21.79 -12.59 0.53
N SER A 148 -22.92 -12.41 -0.12
CA SER A 148 -24.20 -12.28 0.54
C SER A 148 -24.41 -13.54 1.34
N THR A 149 -24.23 -13.46 2.65
CA THR A 149 -24.69 -14.51 3.57
C THR A 149 -26.19 -14.32 3.76
N ARG A 150 -26.95 -15.28 3.32
CA ARG A 150 -28.34 -15.44 3.74
C ARG A 150 -28.40 -15.79 5.23
#